data_8615f65fb468f282f47d2ddf5e0155eb
#
_entry.id   8615f65fb468f282f47d2ddf5e0155eb
#
_cell.length_a   1.000
_cell.length_b   1.000
_cell.length_c   1.000
_cell.angle_alpha   90.00
_cell.angle_beta   90.00
_cell.angle_gamma   90.00
#
_symmetry.space_group_name_H-M   'P 1'
#
loop_
_entity.id
_entity.type
_entity.pdbx_description
1 polymer ?
#
loop_
_entity_poly.entity_id
_entity_poly.type
_entity_poly.pdbx_seq_one_letter_code
_entity_poly.pdbx_strand_id
1 'polypeptide(L)'
;MATAQLQKERQLQRDVARLVEAAVPGVEVLALELTGKERFCVFVDHAQGVDHALCVRVTEALRDYLDSYSVEVSSPGFERPLRTKEHFERAVGQAVRVKTETGRARGEVVSAGEKSVQIENGSGSEQHSPVEIPYDQIVRANLIDEGTKG
;
A
#
# COMPACT_ATOMS: atom_id res chain seq x y z
N MET A 1 -16.54 -9.41 -0.58
CA MET A 1 -15.65 -10.19 0.28
C MET A 1 -14.28 -10.32 -0.33
N ALA A 2 -13.26 -10.28 0.50
CA ALA A 2 -11.91 -10.44 0.00
C ALA A 2 -11.66 -11.89 -0.40
N THR A 3 -10.88 -12.09 -1.45
CA THR A 3 -10.49 -13.43 -1.86
C THR A 3 -9.56 -14.06 -0.83
N ALA A 4 -9.41 -15.37 -0.87
CA ALA A 4 -8.50 -16.06 0.05
C ALA A 4 -7.06 -15.57 -0.16
N GLN A 5 -6.68 -15.30 -1.40
CA GLN A 5 -5.34 -14.80 -1.68
C GLN A 5 -5.12 -13.41 -1.10
N LEU A 6 -6.13 -12.56 -1.18
CA LEU A 6 -6.02 -11.22 -0.60
C LEU A 6 -5.93 -11.27 0.91
N GLN A 7 -6.66 -12.19 1.53
CA GLN A 7 -6.58 -12.35 2.98
C GLN A 7 -5.21 -12.87 3.39
N LYS A 8 -4.65 -13.79 2.63
CA LYS A 8 -3.30 -14.30 2.88
C LYS A 8 -2.29 -13.17 2.75
N GLU A 9 -2.43 -12.34 1.73
CA GLU A 9 -1.54 -11.22 1.54
C GLU A 9 -1.59 -10.24 2.71
N ARG A 10 -2.78 -9.96 3.20
CA ARG A 10 -2.94 -9.04 4.33
C ARG A 10 -2.34 -9.61 5.60
N GLN A 11 -2.50 -10.91 5.81
CA GLN A 11 -1.90 -11.56 6.98
C GLN A 11 -0.39 -11.53 6.90
N LEU A 12 0.17 -11.84 5.73
CA LEU A 12 1.60 -11.78 5.52
C LEU A 12 2.13 -10.37 5.76
N GLN A 13 1.38 -9.37 5.29
CA GLN A 13 1.82 -7.99 5.47
C GLN A 13 1.93 -7.64 6.95
N ARG A 14 0.97 -8.05 7.76
CA ARG A 14 1.01 -7.77 9.19
C ARG A 14 2.19 -8.46 9.85
N ASP A 15 2.40 -9.74 9.52
CA ASP A 15 3.48 -10.50 10.13
C ASP A 15 4.84 -9.98 9.72
N VAL A 16 5.01 -9.69 8.43
CA VAL A 16 6.26 -9.18 7.90
C VAL A 16 6.56 -7.79 8.45
N ALA A 17 5.53 -6.93 8.51
CA ALA A 17 5.74 -5.60 9.06
C ALA A 17 6.23 -5.66 10.50
N ARG A 18 5.64 -6.55 11.30
CA ARG A 18 6.06 -6.68 12.69
C ARG A 18 7.52 -7.12 12.80
N LEU A 19 7.91 -8.10 11.99
CA LEU A 19 9.29 -8.60 12.02
C LEU A 19 10.29 -7.55 11.54
N VAL A 20 9.98 -6.92 10.42
CA VAL A 20 10.91 -5.99 9.80
C VAL A 20 11.06 -4.73 10.65
N GLU A 21 9.95 -4.19 11.13
CA GLU A 21 10.02 -2.95 11.89
C GLU A 21 10.66 -3.15 13.24
N ALA A 22 10.60 -4.36 13.79
CA ALA A 22 11.30 -4.67 15.03
C ALA A 22 12.80 -4.88 14.81
N ALA A 23 13.18 -5.44 13.66
CA ALA A 23 14.58 -5.80 13.40
C ALA A 23 15.38 -4.66 12.79
N VAL A 24 14.73 -3.78 12.04
CA VAL A 24 15.43 -2.70 11.33
C VAL A 24 14.84 -1.37 11.79
N PRO A 25 15.52 -0.67 12.70
CA PRO A 25 14.99 0.59 13.24
C PRO A 25 14.81 1.63 12.15
N GLY A 26 13.70 2.34 12.23
CA GLY A 26 13.44 3.44 11.31
C GLY A 26 12.80 3.06 10.00
N VAL A 27 12.66 1.77 9.72
CA VAL A 27 12.00 1.34 8.49
C VAL A 27 10.51 1.23 8.72
N GLU A 28 9.74 1.58 7.72
CA GLU A 28 8.29 1.38 7.72
C GLU A 28 7.95 0.44 6.56
N VAL A 29 7.17 -0.61 6.85
CA VAL A 29 6.66 -1.49 5.81
C VAL A 29 5.36 -0.88 5.30
N LEU A 30 5.37 -0.43 4.05
CA LEU A 30 4.23 0.25 3.46
C LEU A 30 3.21 -0.74 2.93
N ALA A 31 3.66 -1.82 2.34
CA ALA A 31 2.78 -2.82 1.75
C ALA A 31 3.55 -4.09 1.46
N LEU A 32 2.80 -5.17 1.31
CA LEU A 32 3.32 -6.43 0.81
C LEU A 32 2.38 -6.92 -0.28
N GLU A 33 2.94 -7.33 -1.41
CA GLU A 33 2.15 -7.83 -2.52
C GLU A 33 2.62 -9.21 -2.91
N LEU A 34 1.68 -10.15 -2.97
CA LEU A 34 1.96 -11.48 -3.50
C LEU A 34 2.07 -11.37 -5.01
N THR A 35 3.23 -11.72 -5.54
CA THR A 35 3.50 -11.66 -6.97
C THR A 35 3.48 -13.02 -7.61
N GLY A 36 3.28 -14.06 -6.82
CA GLY A 36 3.17 -15.43 -7.26
C GLY A 36 2.81 -16.30 -6.09
N LYS A 37 2.71 -17.60 -6.33
CA LYS A 37 2.35 -18.54 -5.27
C LYS A 37 3.33 -18.50 -4.10
N GLU A 38 4.61 -18.39 -4.41
CA GLU A 38 5.67 -18.45 -3.42
C GLU A 38 6.61 -17.27 -3.56
N ARG A 39 6.05 -16.12 -3.90
CA ARG A 39 6.85 -14.93 -4.11
C ARG A 39 6.08 -13.70 -3.64
N PHE A 40 6.75 -12.84 -2.89
CA PHE A 40 6.13 -11.56 -2.54
C PHE A 40 7.15 -10.43 -2.60
N CYS A 41 6.62 -9.23 -2.75
CA CYS A 41 7.40 -8.01 -2.74
C CYS A 41 6.99 -7.18 -1.53
N VAL A 42 7.97 -6.70 -0.79
CA VAL A 42 7.75 -5.84 0.37
C VAL A 42 8.17 -4.43 -0.01
N PHE A 43 7.25 -3.48 0.12
CA PHE A 43 7.55 -2.07 -0.13
C PHE A 43 7.85 -1.40 1.19
N VAL A 44 9.03 -0.80 1.29
CA VAL A 44 9.50 -0.20 2.54
C VAL A 44 9.91 1.25 2.31
N ASP A 45 9.90 2.01 3.40
CA ASP A 45 10.37 3.38 3.38
C ASP A 45 11.26 3.61 4.60
N HIS A 46 12.12 4.61 4.52
CA HIS A 46 13.02 4.95 5.61
C HIS A 46 13.32 6.44 5.51
N ALA A 47 13.38 7.11 6.65
CA ALA A 47 13.59 8.56 6.67
C ALA A 47 14.89 8.98 5.99
N GLN A 48 15.88 8.11 6.00
CA GLN A 48 17.18 8.40 5.38
C GLN A 48 17.32 7.79 3.99
N GLY A 49 16.21 7.28 3.43
CA GLY A 49 16.22 6.69 2.12
C GLY A 49 16.40 5.18 2.17
N VAL A 50 16.05 4.53 1.07
CA VAL A 50 16.15 3.08 0.95
C VAL A 50 17.30 2.77 0.01
N ASP A 51 18.37 2.18 0.55
CA ASP A 51 19.54 1.81 -0.24
C ASP A 51 19.71 0.30 -0.22
N HIS A 52 20.74 -0.16 -0.91
CA HIS A 52 21.00 -1.60 -1.01
C HIS A 52 21.24 -2.23 0.36
N ALA A 53 21.98 -1.55 1.23
CA ALA A 53 22.27 -2.08 2.54
C ALA A 53 20.99 -2.27 3.37
N LEU A 54 20.06 -1.32 3.26
CA LEU A 54 18.78 -1.45 3.95
C LEU A 54 17.99 -2.64 3.41
N CYS A 55 17.98 -2.83 2.10
CA CYS A 55 17.29 -3.96 1.50
C CYS A 55 17.85 -5.28 1.98
N VAL A 56 19.16 -5.37 2.12
CA VAL A 56 19.80 -6.58 2.64
C VAL A 56 19.35 -6.84 4.08
N ARG A 57 19.32 -5.79 4.90
CA ARG A 57 18.91 -5.95 6.30
C ARG A 57 17.46 -6.39 6.41
N VAL A 58 16.59 -5.85 5.56
CA VAL A 58 15.19 -6.26 5.54
C VAL A 58 15.08 -7.72 5.13
N THR A 59 15.81 -8.12 4.09
CA THR A 59 15.77 -9.49 3.63
C THR A 59 16.26 -10.45 4.72
N GLU A 60 17.30 -10.06 5.45
CA GLU A 60 17.80 -10.90 6.55
C GLU A 60 16.77 -11.03 7.66
N ALA A 61 16.00 -9.99 7.93
CA ALA A 61 14.94 -10.06 8.92
C ALA A 61 13.85 -11.04 8.51
N LEU A 62 13.74 -11.29 7.23
CA LEU A 62 12.71 -12.19 6.68
C LEU A 62 13.27 -13.56 6.33
N ARG A 63 14.40 -13.90 6.88
CA ARG A 63 15.09 -15.15 6.54
C ARG A 63 14.22 -16.38 6.75
N ASP A 64 13.34 -16.36 7.75
CA ASP A 64 12.46 -17.50 8.01
C ASP A 64 11.48 -17.75 6.87
N TYR A 65 11.19 -16.74 6.07
CA TYR A 65 10.30 -16.87 4.92
C TYR A 65 11.01 -17.37 3.67
N LEU A 66 12.34 -17.29 3.64
CA LEU A 66 13.09 -17.60 2.42
C LEU A 66 13.04 -19.09 2.07
N ASP A 67 12.71 -19.94 3.02
CA ASP A 67 12.56 -21.36 2.74
C ASP A 67 11.30 -21.65 1.93
N SER A 68 10.29 -20.79 2.05
CA SER A 68 9.00 -21.00 1.41
C SER A 68 8.68 -19.95 0.35
N TYR A 69 9.37 -18.81 0.36
CA TYR A 69 9.05 -17.69 -0.51
C TYR A 69 10.30 -17.07 -1.10
N SER A 70 10.16 -16.57 -2.32
CA SER A 70 11.13 -15.62 -2.87
C SER A 70 10.69 -14.23 -2.43
N VAL A 71 11.61 -13.48 -1.85
CA VAL A 71 11.32 -12.18 -1.27
C VAL A 71 12.02 -11.10 -2.05
N GLU A 72 11.26 -10.09 -2.44
CA GLU A 72 11.81 -8.91 -3.09
C GLU A 72 11.52 -7.70 -2.20
N VAL A 73 12.51 -6.83 -2.03
CA VAL A 73 12.37 -5.63 -1.22
C VAL A 73 12.52 -4.43 -2.15
N SER A 74 11.57 -3.51 -2.06
CA SER A 74 11.54 -2.39 -3.00
C SER A 74 11.12 -1.11 -2.30
N SER A 75 11.50 0.00 -2.89
CA SER A 75 11.00 1.31 -2.51
C SER A 75 9.89 1.68 -3.48
N PRO A 76 8.78 2.25 -3.01
CA PRO A 76 7.63 2.49 -3.89
C PRO A 76 7.81 3.63 -4.88
N GLY A 77 8.79 4.51 -4.69
CA GLY A 77 8.91 5.65 -5.57
C GLY A 77 7.79 6.64 -5.37
N PHE A 78 7.27 7.18 -6.47
CA PHE A 78 6.25 8.24 -6.40
C PHE A 78 4.85 7.67 -6.15
N GLU A 79 4.57 6.47 -6.63
CA GLU A 79 3.23 5.90 -6.46
C GLU A 79 3.22 5.00 -5.25
N ARG A 80 3.15 5.61 -4.09
CA ARG A 80 3.21 4.88 -2.84
C ARG A 80 1.93 4.08 -2.63
N PRO A 81 2.04 2.83 -2.18
CA PRO A 81 0.84 2.05 -1.88
C PRO A 81 0.13 2.56 -0.63
N LEU A 82 -1.18 2.46 -0.64
CA LEU A 82 -2.02 2.87 0.49
C LEU A 82 -2.70 1.61 1.01
N ARG A 83 -2.43 1.26 2.27
CA ARG A 83 -2.91 0.01 2.82
C ARG A 83 -3.69 0.16 4.12
N THR A 84 -3.45 1.23 4.87
CA THR A 84 -4.07 1.41 6.17
C THR A 84 -4.85 2.70 6.18
N LYS A 85 -5.72 2.81 7.19
CA LYS A 85 -6.46 4.06 7.39
C LYS A 85 -5.50 5.24 7.50
N GLU A 86 -4.39 5.05 8.22
CA GLU A 86 -3.42 6.13 8.39
C GLU A 86 -2.82 6.57 7.06
N HIS A 87 -2.60 5.62 6.16
CA HIS A 87 -2.09 5.96 4.83
C HIS A 87 -3.08 6.88 4.11
N PHE A 88 -4.36 6.56 4.17
CA PHE A 88 -5.37 7.37 3.52
C PHE A 88 -5.55 8.71 4.21
N GLU A 89 -5.40 8.76 5.53
CA GLU A 89 -5.48 10.03 6.25
C GLU A 89 -4.37 10.99 5.80
N ARG A 90 -3.18 10.46 5.58
CA ARG A 90 -2.07 11.28 5.10
C ARG A 90 -2.24 11.67 3.64
N ALA A 91 -3.10 10.97 2.93
CA ALA A 91 -3.31 11.22 1.51
C ALA A 91 -4.47 12.17 1.23
N VAL A 92 -5.15 12.66 2.26
CA VAL A 92 -6.24 13.61 2.06
C VAL A 92 -5.73 14.82 1.30
N GLY A 93 -6.45 15.17 0.23
CA GLY A 93 -6.04 16.25 -0.66
C GLY A 93 -5.15 15.82 -1.80
N GLN A 94 -4.80 14.55 -1.86
CA GLN A 94 -3.93 14.05 -2.92
C GLN A 94 -4.68 13.07 -3.81
N ALA A 95 -4.23 12.97 -5.06
CA ALA A 95 -4.85 12.06 -6.01
C ALA A 95 -4.44 10.62 -5.74
N VAL A 96 -5.40 9.72 -5.86
CA VAL A 96 -5.16 8.29 -5.63
C VAL A 96 -5.86 7.48 -6.71
N ARG A 97 -5.38 6.27 -6.87
CA ARG A 97 -6.00 5.28 -7.72
C ARG A 97 -6.33 4.07 -6.85
N VAL A 98 -7.59 3.63 -6.90
CA VAL A 98 -8.07 2.54 -6.07
C VAL A 98 -8.67 1.47 -6.95
N LYS A 99 -8.27 0.22 -6.72
CA LYS A 99 -8.87 -0.93 -7.37
C LYS A 99 -9.66 -1.71 -6.32
N THR A 100 -10.92 -1.98 -6.63
CA THR A 100 -11.78 -2.78 -5.76
C THR A 100 -12.12 -4.08 -6.47
N GLU A 101 -12.83 -4.95 -5.75
CA GLU A 101 -13.26 -6.22 -6.34
C GLU A 101 -14.25 -6.01 -7.47
N THR A 102 -14.97 -4.89 -7.48
CA THR A 102 -16.00 -4.64 -8.49
C THR A 102 -15.60 -3.59 -9.52
N GLY A 103 -14.47 -2.93 -9.35
CA GLY A 103 -14.09 -1.91 -10.31
C GLY A 103 -12.93 -1.08 -9.84
N ARG A 104 -12.81 0.10 -10.42
CA ARG A 104 -11.71 1.02 -10.13
C ARG A 104 -12.25 2.41 -9.90
N ALA A 105 -11.55 3.17 -9.07
CA ALA A 105 -11.85 4.57 -8.83
C ALA A 105 -10.55 5.37 -8.85
N ARG A 106 -10.66 6.62 -9.26
CA ARG A 106 -9.52 7.52 -9.32
C ARG A 106 -10.00 8.91 -8.96
N GLY A 107 -9.26 9.58 -8.12
CA GLY A 107 -9.65 10.91 -7.73
C GLY A 107 -8.91 11.34 -6.50
N GLU A 108 -9.38 12.43 -5.90
CA GLU A 108 -8.73 13.02 -4.73
C GLU A 108 -9.39 12.48 -3.47
N VAL A 109 -8.58 12.16 -2.47
CA VAL A 109 -9.10 11.71 -1.18
C VAL A 109 -9.72 12.91 -0.48
N VAL A 110 -11.01 12.86 -0.23
CA VAL A 110 -11.72 13.91 0.48
C VAL A 110 -11.63 13.72 1.96
N SER A 111 -11.83 12.49 2.42
CA SER A 111 -11.74 12.17 3.84
C SER A 111 -11.46 10.69 4.00
N ALA A 112 -10.85 10.36 5.12
CA ALA A 112 -10.57 8.97 5.48
C ALA A 112 -11.28 8.69 6.81
N GLY A 113 -12.32 7.87 6.74
CA GLY A 113 -13.09 7.52 7.92
C GLY A 113 -12.57 6.27 8.59
N GLU A 114 -13.38 5.76 9.51
CA GLU A 114 -12.98 4.59 10.29
C GLU A 114 -13.02 3.32 9.45
N LYS A 115 -14.00 3.20 8.57
CA LYS A 115 -14.22 1.97 7.82
C LYS A 115 -14.13 2.15 6.32
N SER A 116 -14.07 3.39 5.84
CA SER A 116 -14.09 3.67 4.41
C SER A 116 -13.40 4.98 4.12
N VAL A 117 -13.02 5.14 2.86
CA VAL A 117 -12.41 6.36 2.37
C VAL A 117 -13.36 6.98 1.34
N GLN A 118 -13.42 8.32 1.31
CA GLN A 118 -14.21 9.04 0.34
C GLN A 118 -13.29 9.65 -0.70
N ILE A 119 -13.56 9.36 -1.96
CA ILE A 119 -12.76 9.79 -3.09
C ILE A 119 -13.65 10.56 -4.05
N GLU A 120 -13.24 11.76 -4.39
CA GLU A 120 -13.96 12.59 -5.32
C GLU A 120 -13.35 12.49 -6.70
N ASN A 121 -14.15 12.10 -7.67
CA ASN A 121 -13.71 12.02 -9.04
C ASN A 121 -13.71 13.39 -9.65
N GLY A 122 -12.54 13.98 -9.82
CA GLY A 122 -12.42 15.34 -10.30
C GLY A 122 -12.35 15.50 -11.80
N SER A 123 -12.76 14.52 -12.57
CA SER A 123 -12.50 14.51 -14.00
C SER A 123 -13.54 15.30 -14.81
N GLY A 124 -14.07 16.35 -14.25
CA GLY A 124 -14.94 17.24 -15.03
C GLY A 124 -16.39 16.85 -15.08
N SER A 125 -16.78 15.85 -14.34
CA SER A 125 -18.18 15.51 -14.21
C SER A 125 -18.91 16.60 -13.47
N GLU A 126 -20.13 16.86 -13.88
CA GLU A 126 -20.96 17.85 -13.18
C GLU A 126 -21.38 17.36 -11.82
N GLN A 127 -21.30 16.07 -11.59
CA GLN A 127 -21.64 15.52 -10.30
C GLN A 127 -20.37 15.18 -9.56
N HIS A 128 -20.07 15.97 -8.57
CA HIS A 128 -18.84 15.83 -7.79
C HIS A 128 -19.09 15.11 -6.48
N SER A 129 -20.03 14.20 -6.46
CA SER A 129 -20.32 13.45 -5.25
C SER A 129 -19.17 12.50 -4.95
N PRO A 130 -18.63 12.53 -3.74
CA PRO A 130 -17.59 11.59 -3.40
C PRO A 130 -18.12 10.16 -3.41
N VAL A 131 -17.27 9.24 -3.79
CA VAL A 131 -17.57 7.82 -3.75
C VAL A 131 -16.96 7.26 -2.46
N GLU A 132 -17.79 6.59 -1.68
CA GLU A 132 -17.32 5.98 -0.45
C GLU A 132 -16.90 4.54 -0.73
N ILE A 133 -15.68 4.19 -0.37
CA ILE A 133 -15.14 2.86 -0.64
C ILE A 133 -14.71 2.25 0.68
N PRO A 134 -15.34 1.15 1.10
CA PRO A 134 -14.91 0.46 2.32
C PRO A 134 -13.49 -0.09 2.15
N TYR A 135 -12.69 0.04 3.20
CA TYR A 135 -11.32 -0.41 3.13
C TYR A 135 -11.20 -1.90 2.80
N ASP A 136 -12.15 -2.71 3.27
CA ASP A 136 -12.08 -4.14 3.06
C ASP A 136 -12.42 -4.54 1.62
N GLN A 137 -12.94 -3.63 0.81
CA GLN A 137 -13.17 -3.88 -0.60
C GLN A 137 -12.00 -3.45 -1.48
N ILE A 138 -11.02 -2.77 -0.90
CA ILE A 138 -9.90 -2.26 -1.67
C ILE A 138 -8.90 -3.39 -1.89
N VAL A 139 -8.62 -3.69 -3.15
CA VAL A 139 -7.61 -4.68 -3.51
C VAL A 139 -6.24 -4.02 -3.58
N ARG A 140 -6.18 -2.86 -4.22
CA ARG A 140 -4.94 -2.09 -4.36
C ARG A 140 -5.29 -0.62 -4.34
N ALA A 141 -4.43 0.19 -3.76
CA ALA A 141 -4.58 1.64 -3.80
C ALA A 141 -3.20 2.25 -3.81
N ASN A 142 -3.03 3.29 -4.60
CA ASN A 142 -1.73 3.96 -4.72
C ASN A 142 -1.94 5.46 -4.87
N LEU A 143 -1.00 6.23 -4.34
CA LEU A 143 -0.93 7.64 -4.67
C LEU A 143 -0.58 7.78 -6.14
N ILE A 144 -1.16 8.77 -6.80
CA ILE A 144 -0.84 9.09 -8.18
C ILE A 144 0.03 10.34 -8.16
N ASP A 145 1.17 10.27 -8.80
CA ASP A 145 2.04 11.43 -8.87
C ASP A 145 1.57 12.34 -9.99
N GLU A 146 0.78 13.33 -9.62
CA GLU A 146 0.39 14.38 -10.54
C GLU A 146 1.08 15.69 -10.20
N GLY A 147 2.08 15.63 -9.35
CA GLY A 147 2.68 16.80 -8.78
C GLY A 147 3.40 17.69 -9.76
N THR A 148 3.67 17.18 -10.93
CA THR A 148 4.29 17.99 -11.96
C THR A 148 3.32 18.98 -12.57
N LYS A 149 2.06 18.80 -12.30
CA LYS A 149 1.13 19.79 -12.76
C LYS A 149 1.24 20.97 -11.87
N GLY A 150 1.79 21.90 -12.33
CA GLY A 150 2.04 23.10 -11.55
C GLY A 150 0.80 23.61 -10.93
#